data_ed9ada3e159b6f0d5d400ee5a387b46c
#
_entry.id   ed9ada3e159b6f0d5d400ee5a387b46c
#
_cell.length_a   1.000
_cell.length_b   1.000
_cell.length_c   1.000
_cell.angle_alpha   90.00
_cell.angle_beta   90.00
_cell.angle_gamma   90.00
#
_symmetry.space_group_name_H-M   'P 1'
#
loop_
_entity.id
_entity.type
_entity.pdbx_description
1 polymer ?
#
loop_
_entity_poly.entity_id
_entity_poly.type
_entity_poly.pdbx_seq_one_letter_code
_entity_poly.pdbx_strand_id
1 'polypeptide(L)'
;DVERSRGLGDVYKRQELSYRPDEIVIFGAGYIAVEFAGIFNGFGSKTHLVYRADLPLRGFDEDLRKGLAEAMEARGIILHPGCTITGVTGDDNAKDVALSDGTTISADTLMVAAGRKPMTDGLGLEAVGIETDQSGAIPVDENSMTPVPSIYAIGDVTNRINLTPVAIAEGHVFADTIYGGMARLMDHRNVPSAVFSQPPIGSVGLTEEQARQDGFDPVIYASSFRAMKNTISGRDEKTIMKLVVDQSSNKVIGAHMLGPDAPEIMQGLAIAIKAGATKADFDATIGIHPVSYTHLRAHETSLH
;
A
#
# COMPACT_ATOMS: atom_id res chain seq x y z
N ASP A 1 11.76 -19.04 -18.10
CA ASP A 1 10.56 -19.89 -18.01
C ASP A 1 9.85 -19.58 -16.70
N VAL A 2 8.83 -18.76 -16.79
CA VAL A 2 7.95 -18.53 -15.64
C VAL A 2 7.19 -19.84 -15.43
N GLU A 3 7.50 -20.53 -14.34
CA GLU A 3 6.79 -21.75 -13.97
C GLU A 3 5.32 -21.39 -13.82
N ARG A 4 4.50 -21.90 -14.73
CA ARG A 4 3.08 -21.59 -14.80
C ARG A 4 2.42 -22.09 -13.52
N SER A 5 2.05 -21.17 -12.61
CA SER A 5 1.25 -21.51 -11.46
C SER A 5 -0.01 -22.20 -11.94
N ARG A 6 -0.23 -23.43 -11.52
CA ARG A 6 -1.34 -24.29 -11.96
C ARG A 6 -2.67 -23.68 -11.51
N GLY A 7 -3.31 -22.90 -12.37
CA GLY A 7 -4.66 -22.35 -12.14
C GLY A 7 -4.80 -21.28 -11.05
N LEU A 8 -3.76 -20.99 -10.27
CA LEU A 8 -3.72 -19.87 -9.32
C LEU A 8 -3.17 -18.66 -10.04
N GLY A 9 -4.00 -17.63 -10.24
CA GLY A 9 -3.59 -16.41 -10.92
C GLY A 9 -2.76 -15.51 -10.02
N ASP A 10 -1.73 -14.92 -10.58
CA ASP A 10 -1.03 -13.76 -10.05
C ASP A 10 -1.35 -12.51 -10.89
N VAL A 11 -0.73 -11.38 -10.55
CA VAL A 11 -0.95 -10.09 -11.22
C VAL A 11 -0.70 -10.16 -12.74
N TYR A 12 0.28 -10.92 -13.21
CA TYR A 12 0.60 -11.06 -14.63
C TYR A 12 -0.39 -11.95 -15.35
N LYS A 13 -0.78 -13.08 -14.75
CA LYS A 13 -1.78 -13.98 -15.33
C LYS A 13 -3.15 -13.34 -15.51
N ARG A 14 -3.50 -12.38 -14.65
CA ARG A 14 -4.73 -11.62 -14.78
C ARG A 14 -4.83 -10.91 -16.14
N GLN A 15 -3.73 -10.46 -16.72
CA GLN A 15 -3.71 -9.81 -18.03
C GLN A 15 -4.04 -10.77 -19.18
N GLU A 16 -3.88 -12.07 -18.96
CA GLU A 16 -4.14 -13.13 -19.93
C GLU A 16 -5.56 -13.71 -19.79
N LEU A 17 -6.39 -13.23 -18.84
CA LEU A 17 -7.78 -13.67 -18.74
C LEU A 17 -8.55 -13.29 -19.99
N SER A 18 -9.08 -14.28 -20.69
CA SER A 18 -9.87 -14.11 -21.91
C SER A 18 -11.33 -13.74 -21.65
N TYR A 19 -11.76 -13.76 -20.40
CA TYR A 19 -13.13 -13.47 -19.97
C TYR A 19 -13.14 -12.71 -18.64
N ARG A 20 -14.24 -12.02 -18.37
CA ARG A 20 -14.54 -11.45 -17.06
C ARG A 20 -15.18 -12.53 -16.19
N PRO A 21 -14.63 -12.88 -15.01
CA PRO A 21 -15.32 -13.79 -14.10
C PRO A 21 -16.62 -13.15 -13.60
N ASP A 22 -17.71 -13.92 -13.49
CA ASP A 22 -18.94 -13.46 -12.88
C ASP A 22 -18.80 -13.39 -11.35
N GLU A 23 -18.08 -14.37 -10.76
CA GLU A 23 -17.75 -14.39 -9.33
C GLU A 23 -16.26 -14.69 -9.13
N ILE A 24 -15.58 -13.86 -8.31
CA ILE A 24 -14.15 -13.99 -8.02
C ILE A 24 -13.88 -13.95 -6.53
N VAL A 25 -13.02 -14.87 -6.07
CA VAL A 25 -12.41 -14.82 -4.74
C VAL A 25 -10.98 -14.29 -4.88
N ILE A 26 -10.64 -13.26 -4.10
CA ILE A 26 -9.29 -12.70 -4.01
C ILE A 26 -8.76 -12.97 -2.60
N PHE A 27 -7.64 -13.70 -2.50
CA PHE A 27 -7.00 -14.02 -1.24
C PHE A 27 -5.79 -13.12 -0.99
N GLY A 28 -5.90 -12.27 0.01
CA GLY A 28 -4.90 -11.29 0.42
C GLY A 28 -5.53 -9.99 0.87
N ALA A 29 -4.76 -9.13 1.55
CA ALA A 29 -5.22 -7.82 2.00
C ALA A 29 -4.18 -6.71 1.77
N GLY A 30 -3.13 -6.97 0.98
CA GLY A 30 -2.18 -5.97 0.52
C GLY A 30 -2.76 -5.11 -0.61
N TYR A 31 -2.00 -4.11 -1.03
CA TYR A 31 -2.45 -3.18 -2.08
C TYR A 31 -2.87 -3.89 -3.37
N ILE A 32 -2.17 -4.95 -3.79
CA ILE A 32 -2.53 -5.74 -4.98
C ILE A 32 -3.93 -6.33 -4.85
N ALA A 33 -4.22 -7.00 -3.72
CA ALA A 33 -5.52 -7.63 -3.49
C ALA A 33 -6.66 -6.59 -3.49
N VAL A 34 -6.46 -5.47 -2.81
CA VAL A 34 -7.43 -4.38 -2.69
C VAL A 34 -7.69 -3.71 -4.03
N GLU A 35 -6.65 -3.41 -4.80
CA GLU A 35 -6.78 -2.79 -6.12
C GLU A 35 -7.54 -3.69 -7.10
N PHE A 36 -7.18 -4.98 -7.18
CA PHE A 36 -7.88 -5.92 -8.03
C PHE A 36 -9.32 -6.19 -7.57
N ALA A 37 -9.60 -6.18 -6.27
CA ALA A 37 -10.97 -6.24 -5.78
C ALA A 37 -11.80 -5.08 -6.31
N GLY A 38 -11.27 -3.86 -6.28
CA GLY A 38 -11.91 -2.68 -6.87
C GLY A 38 -12.10 -2.79 -8.39
N ILE A 39 -11.09 -3.31 -9.10
CA ILE A 39 -11.14 -3.48 -10.57
C ILE A 39 -12.22 -4.48 -10.97
N PHE A 40 -12.22 -5.69 -10.40
CA PHE A 40 -13.21 -6.71 -10.74
C PHE A 40 -14.62 -6.31 -10.35
N ASN A 41 -14.80 -5.73 -9.17
CA ASN A 41 -16.08 -5.16 -8.75
C ASN A 41 -16.55 -4.07 -9.72
N GLY A 42 -15.66 -3.17 -10.16
CA GLY A 42 -15.96 -2.13 -11.14
C GLY A 42 -16.38 -2.67 -12.51
N PHE A 43 -15.89 -3.86 -12.89
CA PHE A 43 -16.33 -4.58 -14.09
C PHE A 43 -17.63 -5.36 -13.88
N GLY A 44 -18.21 -5.36 -12.68
CA GLY A 44 -19.47 -6.00 -12.37
C GLY A 44 -19.33 -7.47 -11.94
N SER A 45 -18.13 -7.93 -11.59
CA SER A 45 -17.93 -9.23 -10.96
C SER A 45 -18.40 -9.20 -9.50
N LYS A 46 -19.09 -10.24 -9.02
CA LYS A 46 -19.29 -10.44 -7.60
C LYS A 46 -17.96 -10.76 -6.96
N THR A 47 -17.47 -9.88 -6.11
CA THR A 47 -16.08 -9.90 -5.65
C THR A 47 -16.02 -10.18 -4.15
N HIS A 48 -15.27 -11.22 -3.78
CA HIS A 48 -14.97 -11.61 -2.41
C HIS A 48 -13.50 -11.31 -2.12
N LEU A 49 -13.22 -10.64 -0.99
CA LEU A 49 -11.87 -10.41 -0.49
C LEU A 49 -11.66 -11.14 0.83
N VAL A 50 -10.80 -12.16 0.81
CA VAL A 50 -10.53 -13.06 1.95
C VAL A 50 -9.17 -12.73 2.55
N TYR A 51 -9.10 -12.47 3.86
CA TYR A 51 -7.85 -12.13 4.52
C TYR A 51 -7.83 -12.42 6.01
N ARG A 52 -6.61 -12.66 6.56
CA ARG A 52 -6.40 -13.10 7.94
C ARG A 52 -6.52 -12.02 9.00
N ALA A 53 -6.27 -10.77 8.65
CA ALA A 53 -6.33 -9.64 9.57
C ALA A 53 -7.77 -9.13 9.73
N ASP A 54 -8.02 -8.28 10.73
CA ASP A 54 -9.32 -7.64 10.90
C ASP A 54 -9.59 -6.56 9.85
N LEU A 55 -8.54 -5.88 9.38
CA LEU A 55 -8.60 -4.82 8.38
C LEU A 55 -7.58 -5.04 7.26
N PRO A 56 -7.89 -4.62 6.02
CA PRO A 56 -6.93 -4.64 4.91
C PRO A 56 -5.78 -3.66 5.14
N LEU A 57 -4.76 -3.68 4.26
CA LEU A 57 -3.65 -2.74 4.17
C LEU A 57 -2.86 -2.58 5.48
N ARG A 58 -2.36 -3.68 6.04
CA ARG A 58 -1.47 -3.63 7.19
C ARG A 58 -0.29 -2.67 6.92
N GLY A 59 0.02 -1.80 7.89
CA GLY A 59 1.08 -0.79 7.81
C GLY A 59 0.61 0.59 7.37
N PHE A 60 -0.64 0.72 6.89
CA PHE A 60 -1.29 2.02 6.69
C PHE A 60 -1.99 2.49 7.97
N ASP A 61 -2.28 3.78 8.03
CA ASP A 61 -2.99 4.37 9.18
C ASP A 61 -4.37 3.73 9.39
N GLU A 62 -4.72 3.48 10.64
CA GLU A 62 -5.89 2.68 11.00
C GLU A 62 -7.21 3.32 10.55
N ASP A 63 -7.33 4.65 10.62
CA ASP A 63 -8.54 5.37 10.21
C ASP A 63 -8.79 5.22 8.70
N LEU A 64 -7.71 5.23 7.91
CA LEU A 64 -7.81 5.01 6.47
C LEU A 64 -8.19 3.56 6.15
N ARG A 65 -7.64 2.59 6.87
CA ARG A 65 -7.96 1.17 6.72
C ARG A 65 -9.42 0.87 7.02
N LYS A 66 -9.96 1.46 8.12
CA LYS A 66 -11.39 1.38 8.48
C LYS A 66 -12.26 2.01 7.41
N GLY A 67 -11.95 3.26 7.04
CA GLY A 67 -12.71 3.97 6.01
C GLY A 67 -12.69 3.29 4.65
N LEU A 68 -11.57 2.64 4.28
CA LEU A 68 -11.51 1.85 3.05
C LEU A 68 -12.37 0.60 3.13
N ALA A 69 -12.34 -0.15 4.23
CA ALA A 69 -13.17 -1.35 4.40
C ALA A 69 -14.66 -0.99 4.27
N GLU A 70 -15.13 0.07 4.96
CA GLU A 70 -16.48 0.59 4.83
C GLU A 70 -16.82 0.97 3.37
N ALA A 71 -15.91 1.64 2.68
CA ALA A 71 -16.12 2.05 1.28
C ALA A 71 -16.18 0.85 0.32
N MET A 72 -15.38 -0.19 0.54
CA MET A 72 -15.39 -1.42 -0.25
C MET A 72 -16.71 -2.17 -0.07
N GLU A 73 -17.20 -2.33 1.15
CA GLU A 73 -18.50 -2.96 1.45
C GLU A 73 -19.67 -2.14 0.85
N ALA A 74 -19.63 -0.83 0.97
CA ALA A 74 -20.64 0.06 0.38
C ALA A 74 -20.71 -0.04 -1.15
N ARG A 75 -19.61 -0.46 -1.79
CA ARG A 75 -19.56 -0.72 -3.24
C ARG A 75 -19.93 -2.16 -3.62
N GLY A 76 -20.26 -3.02 -2.63
CA GLY A 76 -20.69 -4.38 -2.84
C GLY A 76 -19.57 -5.43 -2.89
N ILE A 77 -18.35 -5.07 -2.49
CA ILE A 77 -17.29 -6.06 -2.27
C ILE A 77 -17.56 -6.77 -0.96
N ILE A 78 -17.54 -8.10 -0.99
CA ILE A 78 -17.82 -8.93 0.20
C ILE A 78 -16.50 -9.20 0.90
N LEU A 79 -16.34 -8.65 2.11
CA LEU A 79 -15.14 -8.82 2.92
C LEU A 79 -15.27 -10.05 3.82
N HIS A 80 -14.19 -10.85 3.92
CA HIS A 80 -14.07 -11.99 4.82
C HIS A 80 -12.84 -11.80 5.73
N PRO A 81 -12.92 -10.90 6.73
CA PRO A 81 -11.84 -10.68 7.68
C PRO A 81 -11.64 -11.90 8.60
N GLY A 82 -10.42 -12.07 9.12
CA GLY A 82 -10.08 -13.18 10.02
C GLY A 82 -10.06 -14.56 9.34
N CYS A 83 -10.25 -14.65 8.02
CA CYS A 83 -10.39 -15.90 7.30
C CYS A 83 -9.13 -16.24 6.50
N THR A 84 -8.90 -17.54 6.32
CA THR A 84 -7.91 -18.10 5.40
C THR A 84 -8.58 -19.18 4.55
N ILE A 85 -7.99 -19.48 3.40
CA ILE A 85 -8.44 -20.58 2.55
C ILE A 85 -7.91 -21.89 3.13
N THR A 86 -8.80 -22.85 3.35
CA THR A 86 -8.48 -24.17 3.88
C THR A 86 -8.51 -25.27 2.80
N GLY A 87 -9.19 -25.03 1.70
CA GLY A 87 -9.24 -25.95 0.58
C GLY A 87 -9.83 -25.31 -0.68
N VAL A 88 -9.47 -25.86 -1.82
CA VAL A 88 -10.04 -25.50 -3.12
C VAL A 88 -10.34 -26.78 -3.87
N THR A 89 -11.58 -26.93 -4.32
CA THR A 89 -12.03 -28.08 -5.15
C THR A 89 -12.70 -27.56 -6.40
N GLY A 90 -13.01 -28.44 -7.34
CA GLY A 90 -13.61 -28.06 -8.62
C GLY A 90 -12.62 -28.10 -9.78
N ASP A 91 -12.95 -27.43 -10.87
CA ASP A 91 -12.17 -27.42 -12.12
C ASP A 91 -11.77 -25.99 -12.55
N ASP A 92 -11.35 -25.82 -13.80
CA ASP A 92 -10.89 -24.52 -14.31
C ASP A 92 -12.03 -23.48 -14.45
N ASN A 93 -13.30 -23.94 -14.54
CA ASN A 93 -14.45 -23.08 -14.75
C ASN A 93 -15.26 -22.78 -13.49
N ALA A 94 -15.20 -23.67 -12.49
CA ALA A 94 -15.93 -23.51 -11.23
C ALA A 94 -15.10 -24.06 -10.08
N LYS A 95 -14.86 -23.23 -9.08
CA LYS A 95 -14.07 -23.54 -7.88
C LYS A 95 -14.90 -23.34 -6.64
N ASP A 96 -14.91 -24.35 -5.78
CA ASP A 96 -15.42 -24.22 -4.42
C ASP A 96 -14.25 -23.91 -3.48
N VAL A 97 -14.24 -22.71 -2.95
CA VAL A 97 -13.20 -22.19 -2.05
C VAL A 97 -13.69 -22.28 -0.62
N ALA A 98 -13.14 -23.22 0.15
CA ALA A 98 -13.46 -23.41 1.57
C ALA A 98 -12.64 -22.45 2.43
N LEU A 99 -13.31 -21.77 3.38
CA LEU A 99 -12.70 -20.85 4.32
C LEU A 99 -12.58 -21.45 5.73
N SER A 100 -11.72 -20.85 6.55
CA SER A 100 -11.46 -21.31 7.93
C SER A 100 -12.64 -21.15 8.89
N ASP A 101 -13.62 -20.33 8.56
CA ASP A 101 -14.86 -20.13 9.32
C ASP A 101 -15.97 -21.18 8.97
N GLY A 102 -15.68 -22.09 8.06
CA GLY A 102 -16.61 -23.10 7.56
C GLY A 102 -17.44 -22.66 6.33
N THR A 103 -17.29 -21.41 5.88
CA THR A 103 -17.94 -20.95 4.66
C THR A 103 -17.31 -21.58 3.42
N THR A 104 -18.12 -21.88 2.41
CA THR A 104 -17.64 -22.25 1.06
C THR A 104 -18.19 -21.27 0.05
N ILE A 105 -17.32 -20.72 -0.79
CA ILE A 105 -17.66 -19.78 -1.85
C ILE A 105 -17.43 -20.47 -3.19
N SER A 106 -18.49 -20.57 -4.01
CA SER A 106 -18.37 -21.06 -5.38
C SER A 106 -18.05 -19.86 -6.29
N ALA A 107 -16.94 -19.93 -7.00
CA ALA A 107 -16.46 -18.83 -7.86
C ALA A 107 -15.82 -19.36 -9.15
N ASP A 108 -15.86 -18.57 -10.21
CA ASP A 108 -15.21 -18.88 -11.48
C ASP A 108 -13.69 -18.78 -11.37
N THR A 109 -13.23 -17.84 -10.56
CA THR A 109 -11.81 -17.50 -10.46
C THR A 109 -11.38 -17.32 -9.00
N LEU A 110 -10.22 -17.90 -8.67
CA LEU A 110 -9.48 -17.60 -7.45
C LEU A 110 -8.18 -16.88 -7.80
N MET A 111 -8.01 -15.67 -7.27
CA MET A 111 -6.78 -14.90 -7.36
C MET A 111 -6.04 -14.93 -6.02
N VAL A 112 -4.79 -15.39 -6.02
CA VAL A 112 -3.94 -15.38 -4.83
C VAL A 112 -3.01 -14.17 -4.88
N ALA A 113 -3.21 -13.23 -3.94
CA ALA A 113 -2.43 -12.00 -3.77
C ALA A 113 -1.95 -11.86 -2.32
N ALA A 114 -1.54 -13.00 -1.71
CA ALA A 114 -1.22 -13.11 -0.28
C ALA A 114 0.20 -12.62 0.09
N GLY A 115 0.95 -12.10 -0.85
CA GLY A 115 2.30 -11.55 -0.64
C GLY A 115 3.24 -11.82 -1.80
N ARG A 116 4.45 -11.29 -1.68
CA ARG A 116 5.56 -11.47 -2.64
C ARG A 116 6.83 -11.75 -1.85
N LYS A 117 7.72 -12.54 -2.42
CA LYS A 117 9.07 -12.77 -1.90
C LYS A 117 10.09 -12.41 -2.98
N PRO A 118 11.30 -12.00 -2.61
CA PRO A 118 12.40 -11.84 -3.54
C PRO A 118 12.64 -13.12 -4.34
N MET A 119 12.83 -13.01 -5.66
CA MET A 119 13.16 -14.15 -6.51
C MET A 119 14.66 -14.27 -6.62
N THR A 120 15.28 -14.90 -5.64
CA THR A 120 16.72 -15.09 -5.53
C THR A 120 17.16 -16.53 -5.82
N ASP A 121 16.18 -17.45 -5.91
CA ASP A 121 16.45 -18.85 -6.22
C ASP A 121 17.15 -18.99 -7.60
N GLY A 122 18.24 -19.74 -7.65
CA GLY A 122 18.98 -20.02 -8.89
C GLY A 122 19.94 -18.90 -9.35
N LEU A 123 20.13 -17.84 -8.56
CA LEU A 123 21.11 -16.79 -8.87
C LEU A 123 22.57 -17.22 -8.56
N GLY A 124 22.77 -18.37 -7.91
CA GLY A 124 24.11 -18.85 -7.54
C GLY A 124 24.77 -18.04 -6.42
N LEU A 125 23.98 -17.42 -5.53
CA LEU A 125 24.46 -16.56 -4.45
C LEU A 125 25.38 -17.32 -3.49
N GLU A 126 25.08 -18.58 -3.23
CA GLU A 126 25.85 -19.48 -2.35
C GLU A 126 27.28 -19.71 -2.89
N ALA A 127 27.42 -19.76 -4.23
CA ALA A 127 28.70 -19.95 -4.87
C ALA A 127 29.68 -18.78 -4.64
N VAL A 128 29.14 -17.60 -4.34
CA VAL A 128 29.93 -16.38 -4.02
C VAL A 128 29.87 -16.01 -2.55
N GLY A 129 29.25 -16.85 -1.70
CA GLY A 129 29.22 -16.64 -0.26
C GLY A 129 28.18 -15.60 0.21
N ILE A 130 27.14 -15.36 -0.57
CA ILE A 130 26.01 -14.50 -0.17
C ILE A 130 24.88 -15.38 0.33
N GLU A 131 24.50 -15.20 1.60
CA GLU A 131 23.35 -15.83 2.22
C GLU A 131 22.16 -14.85 2.20
N THR A 132 20.98 -15.32 1.77
CA THR A 132 19.75 -14.56 1.84
C THR A 132 19.18 -14.58 3.26
N ASP A 133 18.39 -13.56 3.61
CA ASP A 133 17.66 -13.56 4.87
C ASP A 133 16.48 -14.54 4.86
N GLN A 134 15.72 -14.60 5.99
CA GLN A 134 14.57 -15.50 6.13
C GLN A 134 13.44 -15.22 5.11
N SER A 135 13.39 -14.01 4.54
CA SER A 135 12.44 -13.64 3.49
C SER A 135 12.91 -14.02 2.08
N GLY A 136 14.15 -14.46 1.94
CA GLY A 136 14.84 -14.70 0.67
C GLY A 136 15.49 -13.45 0.08
N ALA A 137 15.57 -12.34 0.84
CA ALA A 137 16.16 -11.10 0.37
C ALA A 137 17.69 -11.14 0.45
N ILE A 138 18.35 -10.41 -0.46
CA ILE A 138 19.79 -10.21 -0.44
C ILE A 138 20.11 -9.10 0.59
N PRO A 139 20.86 -9.41 1.67
CA PRO A 139 21.25 -8.40 2.65
C PRO A 139 22.28 -7.45 2.05
N VAL A 140 22.10 -6.16 2.30
CA VAL A 140 22.99 -5.09 1.84
C VAL A 140 23.19 -4.04 2.92
N ASP A 141 24.31 -3.34 2.85
CA ASP A 141 24.60 -2.16 3.67
C ASP A 141 23.86 -0.90 3.18
N GLU A 142 24.18 0.25 3.77
CA GLU A 142 23.61 1.56 3.40
C GLU A 142 24.00 2.01 1.99
N ASN A 143 25.08 1.48 1.41
CA ASN A 143 25.53 1.73 0.05
C ASN A 143 24.97 0.72 -0.95
N SER A 144 24.03 -0.13 -0.53
CA SER A 144 23.49 -1.24 -1.32
C SER A 144 24.51 -2.30 -1.71
N MET A 145 25.65 -2.39 -0.99
CA MET A 145 26.70 -3.38 -1.20
C MET A 145 26.40 -4.64 -0.37
N THR A 146 26.57 -5.80 -0.99
CA THR A 146 26.49 -7.10 -0.29
C THR A 146 27.78 -7.34 0.51
N PRO A 147 27.87 -8.40 1.34
CA PRO A 147 29.12 -8.80 1.97
C PRO A 147 30.28 -9.07 0.99
N VAL A 148 29.98 -9.24 -0.30
CA VAL A 148 30.97 -9.41 -1.37
C VAL A 148 31.22 -8.06 -2.06
N PRO A 149 32.42 -7.45 -1.96
CA PRO A 149 32.66 -6.04 -2.34
C PRO A 149 32.39 -5.67 -3.80
N SER A 150 32.27 -6.65 -4.71
CA SER A 150 31.99 -6.42 -6.13
C SER A 150 30.51 -6.62 -6.50
N ILE A 151 29.66 -6.99 -5.53
CA ILE A 151 28.26 -7.32 -5.76
C ILE A 151 27.37 -6.37 -4.98
N TYR A 152 26.41 -5.78 -5.68
CA TYR A 152 25.42 -4.86 -5.13
C TYR A 152 24.02 -5.38 -5.42
N ALA A 153 23.06 -5.04 -4.55
CA ALA A 153 21.64 -5.36 -4.77
C ALA A 153 20.76 -4.15 -4.46
N ILE A 154 19.80 -3.86 -5.34
CA ILE A 154 18.87 -2.73 -5.25
C ILE A 154 17.46 -3.18 -5.57
N GLY A 155 16.48 -2.40 -5.13
CA GLY A 155 15.05 -2.66 -5.40
C GLY A 155 14.50 -3.86 -4.63
N ASP A 156 13.46 -4.48 -5.18
CA ASP A 156 12.64 -5.50 -4.52
C ASP A 156 13.43 -6.71 -4.02
N VAL A 157 14.57 -7.01 -4.64
CA VAL A 157 15.44 -8.13 -4.25
C VAL A 157 16.05 -7.95 -2.86
N THR A 158 16.09 -6.71 -2.34
CA THR A 158 16.54 -6.36 -0.98
C THR A 158 15.43 -6.34 0.04
N ASN A 159 14.17 -6.41 -0.40
CA ASN A 159 12.95 -6.41 0.41
C ASN A 159 12.87 -5.25 1.44
N ARG A 160 13.43 -4.09 1.12
CA ARG A 160 13.37 -2.88 1.96
C ARG A 160 12.06 -2.14 1.77
N ILE A 161 11.87 -1.47 0.63
CA ILE A 161 10.63 -0.80 0.22
C ILE A 161 10.35 -1.19 -1.22
N ASN A 162 9.36 -2.05 -1.43
CA ASN A 162 9.06 -2.68 -2.71
C ASN A 162 8.19 -1.77 -3.59
N LEU A 163 8.79 -0.65 -4.03
CA LEU A 163 8.19 0.35 -4.91
C LEU A 163 9.12 0.67 -6.07
N THR A 164 8.61 0.68 -7.29
CA THR A 164 9.39 0.99 -8.50
C THR A 164 10.16 2.32 -8.39
N PRO A 165 9.58 3.44 -7.90
CA PRO A 165 10.33 4.69 -7.73
C PRO A 165 11.51 4.57 -6.75
N VAL A 166 11.39 3.74 -5.73
CA VAL A 166 12.47 3.48 -4.77
C VAL A 166 13.61 2.72 -5.47
N ALA A 167 13.29 1.65 -6.19
CA ALA A 167 14.29 0.90 -6.95
C ALA A 167 15.05 1.78 -7.98
N ILE A 168 14.33 2.68 -8.66
CA ILE A 168 14.93 3.65 -9.60
C ILE A 168 15.85 4.62 -8.85
N ALA A 169 15.41 5.16 -7.71
CA ALA A 169 16.21 6.09 -6.92
C ALA A 169 17.47 5.41 -6.34
N GLU A 170 17.35 4.17 -5.86
CA GLU A 170 18.50 3.37 -5.43
C GLU A 170 19.49 3.13 -6.58
N GLY A 171 18.98 2.85 -7.80
CA GLY A 171 19.82 2.71 -8.99
C GLY A 171 20.56 3.99 -9.35
N HIS A 172 19.92 5.16 -9.25
CA HIS A 172 20.59 6.45 -9.46
C HIS A 172 21.66 6.71 -8.40
N VAL A 173 21.35 6.48 -7.11
CA VAL A 173 22.31 6.65 -6.02
C VAL A 173 23.51 5.72 -6.20
N PHE A 174 23.28 4.47 -6.59
CA PHE A 174 24.34 3.50 -6.91
C PHE A 174 25.24 4.01 -8.06
N ALA A 175 24.64 4.42 -9.17
CA ALA A 175 25.37 4.91 -10.34
C ALA A 175 26.21 6.17 -10.03
N ASP A 176 25.62 7.13 -9.33
CA ASP A 176 26.28 8.37 -8.92
C ASP A 176 27.48 8.06 -7.99
N THR A 177 27.30 7.14 -7.04
CA THR A 177 28.33 6.82 -6.05
C THR A 177 29.47 6.00 -6.65
N ILE A 178 29.17 4.97 -7.44
CA ILE A 178 30.18 4.04 -7.95
C ILE A 178 30.88 4.58 -9.20
N TYR A 179 30.15 5.25 -10.08
CA TYR A 179 30.69 5.71 -11.38
C TYR A 179 30.69 7.22 -11.55
N GLY A 180 29.83 7.94 -10.85
CA GLY A 180 29.68 9.39 -11.00
C GLY A 180 30.60 10.24 -10.12
N GLY A 181 31.35 9.64 -9.20
CA GLY A 181 32.21 10.35 -8.26
C GLY A 181 31.46 11.22 -7.23
N MET A 182 30.16 10.99 -7.08
CA MET A 182 29.29 11.69 -6.12
C MET A 182 28.82 10.71 -5.05
N ALA A 183 29.46 10.71 -3.88
CA ALA A 183 29.05 9.87 -2.76
C ALA A 183 27.64 10.28 -2.27
N ARG A 184 26.66 9.40 -2.42
CA ARG A 184 25.25 9.57 -2.01
C ARG A 184 24.76 8.35 -1.26
N LEU A 185 23.83 8.59 -0.35
CA LEU A 185 23.07 7.53 0.33
C LEU A 185 21.58 7.68 0.00
N MET A 186 20.91 6.54 -0.11
CA MET A 186 19.45 6.55 -0.27
C MET A 186 18.78 6.83 1.07
N ASP A 187 17.92 7.85 1.10
CA ASP A 187 17.05 8.13 2.24
C ASP A 187 15.71 7.42 2.05
N HIS A 188 15.49 6.34 2.80
CA HIS A 188 14.26 5.55 2.78
C HIS A 188 13.17 6.10 3.71
N ARG A 189 13.41 7.24 4.38
CA ARG A 189 12.39 7.85 5.26
C ARG A 189 11.42 8.67 4.43
N ASN A 190 10.17 8.70 4.89
CA ASN A 190 9.09 9.50 4.31
C ASN A 190 8.89 9.26 2.80
N VAL A 191 9.01 8.01 2.38
CA VAL A 191 8.69 7.61 1.01
C VAL A 191 7.18 7.64 0.85
N PRO A 192 6.63 8.48 -0.05
CA PRO A 192 5.20 8.49 -0.29
C PRO A 192 4.75 7.21 -0.98
N SER A 193 3.57 6.75 -0.62
CA SER A 193 2.95 5.57 -1.22
C SER A 193 1.48 5.81 -1.52
N ALA A 194 0.98 5.11 -2.51
CA ALA A 194 -0.42 5.13 -2.89
C ALA A 194 -0.97 3.72 -3.03
N VAL A 195 -2.27 3.59 -2.76
CA VAL A 195 -3.07 2.42 -3.12
C VAL A 195 -4.20 2.91 -4.02
N PHE A 196 -4.26 2.36 -5.22
CA PHE A 196 -5.26 2.73 -6.22
C PHE A 196 -6.57 1.96 -6.00
N SER A 197 -6.98 1.92 -4.74
CA SER A 197 -8.30 1.48 -4.32
C SER A 197 -9.40 2.46 -4.73
N GLN A 198 -10.64 2.17 -4.35
CA GLN A 198 -11.78 3.01 -4.66
C GLN A 198 -12.61 3.23 -3.38
N PRO A 199 -12.40 4.42 -2.72
CA PRO A 199 -11.54 5.54 -3.09
C PRO A 199 -10.04 5.24 -2.91
N PRO A 200 -9.14 5.98 -3.59
CA PRO A 200 -7.70 5.78 -3.48
C PRO A 200 -7.16 6.26 -2.12
N ILE A 201 -6.04 5.66 -1.72
CA ILE A 201 -5.26 6.08 -0.55
C ILE A 201 -3.95 6.69 -1.00
N GLY A 202 -3.54 7.76 -0.31
CA GLY A 202 -2.18 8.29 -0.32
C GLY A 202 -1.66 8.42 1.10
N SER A 203 -0.38 8.12 1.31
CA SER A 203 0.24 8.11 2.63
C SER A 203 1.71 8.50 2.53
N VAL A 204 2.19 9.28 3.48
CA VAL A 204 3.61 9.63 3.63
C VAL A 204 3.95 9.85 5.11
N GLY A 205 5.13 9.40 5.53
CA GLY A 205 5.61 9.51 6.91
C GLY A 205 4.99 8.47 7.84
N LEU A 206 5.00 8.76 9.13
CA LEU A 206 4.57 7.84 10.19
C LEU A 206 3.05 7.83 10.35
N THR A 207 2.48 6.66 10.53
CA THR A 207 1.11 6.52 11.05
C THR A 207 1.07 6.95 12.52
N GLU A 208 -0.11 7.20 13.07
CA GLU A 208 -0.25 7.51 14.50
C GLU A 208 0.35 6.42 15.38
N GLU A 209 0.07 5.15 15.05
CA GLU A 209 0.61 4.01 15.80
C GLU A 209 2.13 3.97 15.76
N GLN A 210 2.73 4.10 14.56
CA GLN A 210 4.18 4.13 14.39
C GLN A 210 4.82 5.30 15.13
N ALA A 211 4.22 6.50 15.07
CA ALA A 211 4.73 7.66 15.80
C ALA A 211 4.79 7.40 17.30
N ARG A 212 3.74 6.79 17.89
CA ARG A 212 3.73 6.42 19.30
C ARG A 212 4.75 5.34 19.65
N GLN A 213 4.91 4.33 18.78
CA GLN A 213 5.91 3.25 18.96
C GLN A 213 7.33 3.79 18.87
N ASP A 214 7.59 4.79 18.02
CA ASP A 214 8.90 5.45 17.88
C ASP A 214 9.17 6.49 18.99
N GLY A 215 8.24 6.64 19.96
CA GLY A 215 8.41 7.48 21.13
C GLY A 215 8.04 8.96 20.93
N PHE A 216 7.37 9.30 19.83
CA PHE A 216 6.78 10.63 19.65
C PHE A 216 5.52 10.78 20.51
N ASP A 217 5.17 12.03 20.82
CA ASP A 217 3.87 12.42 21.39
C ASP A 217 3.04 13.10 20.29
N PRO A 218 2.31 12.30 19.46
CA PRO A 218 1.64 12.84 18.29
C PRO A 218 0.34 13.56 18.66
N VAL A 219 0.18 14.77 18.13
CA VAL A 219 -1.10 15.46 18.03
C VAL A 219 -1.72 15.12 16.67
N ILE A 220 -2.96 14.68 16.70
CA ILE A 220 -3.68 14.22 15.51
C ILE A 220 -4.66 15.29 15.04
N TYR A 221 -4.57 15.64 13.76
CA TYR A 221 -5.53 16.48 13.06
C TYR A 221 -6.21 15.63 12.01
N ALA A 222 -7.49 15.35 12.21
CA ALA A 222 -8.27 14.52 11.30
C ALA A 222 -9.53 15.24 10.84
N SER A 223 -9.91 15.02 9.59
CA SER A 223 -11.15 15.52 9.02
C SER A 223 -11.78 14.44 8.15
N SER A 224 -13.08 14.26 8.30
CA SER A 224 -13.87 13.35 7.45
C SER A 224 -15.06 14.13 6.88
N PHE A 225 -15.16 14.15 5.55
CA PHE A 225 -16.20 14.91 4.86
C PHE A 225 -16.59 14.23 3.54
N ARG A 226 -17.71 14.65 2.98
CA ARG A 226 -18.11 14.27 1.61
C ARG A 226 -17.62 15.34 0.64
N ALA A 227 -16.78 14.94 -0.34
CA ALA A 227 -16.34 15.86 -1.38
C ALA A 227 -17.54 16.45 -2.14
N MET A 228 -17.47 17.74 -2.50
CA MET A 228 -18.57 18.45 -3.16
C MET A 228 -19.10 17.74 -4.41
N LYS A 229 -18.21 17.17 -5.23
CA LYS A 229 -18.58 16.37 -6.42
C LYS A 229 -19.45 15.15 -6.07
N ASN A 230 -19.25 14.56 -4.89
CA ASN A 230 -20.02 13.41 -4.43
C ASN A 230 -21.39 13.84 -3.87
N THR A 231 -21.48 15.04 -3.32
CA THR A 231 -22.76 15.62 -2.88
C THR A 231 -23.71 15.84 -4.05
N ILE A 232 -23.21 16.39 -5.16
CA ILE A 232 -24.02 16.65 -6.37
C ILE A 232 -24.40 15.35 -7.08
N SER A 233 -23.46 14.39 -7.16
CA SER A 233 -23.71 13.09 -7.82
C SER A 233 -24.51 12.10 -6.98
N GLY A 234 -24.79 12.42 -5.70
CA GLY A 234 -25.48 11.53 -4.77
C GLY A 234 -24.64 10.33 -4.28
N ARG A 235 -23.34 10.31 -4.55
CA ARG A 235 -22.44 9.25 -4.08
C ARG A 235 -22.16 9.42 -2.59
N ASP A 236 -22.34 8.36 -1.82
CA ASP A 236 -22.00 8.33 -0.39
C ASP A 236 -20.56 7.87 -0.19
N GLU A 237 -19.61 8.65 -0.72
CA GLU A 237 -18.18 8.39 -0.61
C GLU A 237 -17.54 9.47 0.25
N LYS A 238 -16.95 9.06 1.36
CA LYS A 238 -16.27 9.94 2.30
C LYS A 238 -14.82 10.17 1.86
N THR A 239 -14.30 11.34 2.17
CA THR A 239 -12.89 11.68 2.13
C THR A 239 -12.40 11.79 3.57
N ILE A 240 -11.29 11.12 3.88
CA ILE A 240 -10.64 11.21 5.19
C ILE A 240 -9.26 11.82 4.96
N MET A 241 -8.90 12.81 5.77
CA MET A 241 -7.58 13.44 5.78
C MET A 241 -7.06 13.47 7.19
N LYS A 242 -5.79 13.10 7.38
CA LYS A 242 -5.15 13.01 8.70
C LYS A 242 -3.72 13.51 8.63
N LEU A 243 -3.35 14.38 9.58
CA LEU A 243 -1.96 14.75 9.86
C LEU A 243 -1.55 14.21 11.21
N VAL A 244 -0.34 13.70 11.29
CA VAL A 244 0.35 13.30 12.50
C VAL A 244 1.43 14.32 12.76
N VAL A 245 1.33 15.04 13.87
CA VAL A 245 2.21 16.17 14.21
C VAL A 245 2.93 15.86 15.51
N ASP A 246 4.26 15.95 15.52
CA ASP A 246 5.02 15.84 16.76
C ASP A 246 4.78 17.06 17.64
N GLN A 247 4.24 16.85 18.86
CA GLN A 247 3.90 17.92 19.77
C GLN A 247 5.11 18.78 20.15
N SER A 248 6.28 18.17 20.29
CA SER A 248 7.48 18.84 20.77
C SER A 248 8.08 19.81 19.75
N SER A 249 8.11 19.42 18.48
CA SER A 249 8.73 20.19 17.40
C SER A 249 7.72 20.90 16.48
N ASN A 250 6.44 20.62 16.65
CA ASN A 250 5.36 21.05 15.74
C ASN A 250 5.55 20.56 14.30
N LYS A 251 6.47 19.62 14.02
CA LYS A 251 6.69 19.07 12.68
C LYS A 251 5.58 18.12 12.30
N VAL A 252 5.16 18.21 11.04
CA VAL A 252 4.30 17.19 10.44
C VAL A 252 5.17 15.98 10.11
N ILE A 253 4.94 14.87 10.84
CA ILE A 253 5.70 13.62 10.72
C ILE A 253 4.96 12.55 9.94
N GLY A 254 3.66 12.77 9.64
CA GLY A 254 2.86 11.90 8.80
C GLY A 254 1.66 12.63 8.20
N ALA A 255 1.30 12.23 6.98
CA ALA A 255 0.08 12.69 6.31
C ALA A 255 -0.56 11.52 5.56
N HIS A 256 -1.87 11.37 5.74
CA HIS A 256 -2.64 10.24 5.24
C HIS A 256 -3.97 10.71 4.68
N MET A 257 -4.37 10.19 3.53
CA MET A 257 -5.64 10.54 2.90
C MET A 257 -6.28 9.33 2.24
N LEU A 258 -7.58 9.19 2.46
CA LEU A 258 -8.47 8.32 1.70
C LEU A 258 -9.45 9.23 0.95
N GLY A 259 -9.47 9.15 -0.37
CA GLY A 259 -10.39 9.96 -1.16
C GLY A 259 -9.84 10.30 -2.54
N PRO A 260 -10.64 10.96 -3.37
CA PRO A 260 -10.21 11.38 -4.70
C PRO A 260 -8.95 12.24 -4.65
N ASP A 261 -8.04 12.00 -5.60
CA ASP A 261 -6.78 12.73 -5.78
C ASP A 261 -5.75 12.54 -4.64
N ALA A 262 -5.99 11.59 -3.70
CA ALA A 262 -5.08 11.32 -2.59
C ALA A 262 -3.63 11.06 -3.02
N PRO A 263 -3.32 10.28 -4.07
CA PRO A 263 -1.95 10.08 -4.52
C PRO A 263 -1.24 11.37 -4.93
N GLU A 264 -1.91 12.23 -5.69
CA GLU A 264 -1.36 13.50 -6.18
C GLU A 264 -1.11 14.50 -5.04
N ILE A 265 -2.07 14.58 -4.11
CA ILE A 265 -1.96 15.44 -2.94
C ILE A 265 -0.80 14.98 -2.06
N MET A 266 -0.68 13.68 -1.78
CA MET A 266 0.37 13.13 -0.92
C MET A 266 1.76 13.28 -1.55
N GLN A 267 1.88 13.20 -2.88
CA GLN A 267 3.15 13.47 -3.55
C GLN A 267 3.65 14.91 -3.28
N GLY A 268 2.76 15.89 -3.33
CA GLY A 268 3.09 17.28 -2.98
C GLY A 268 3.46 17.45 -1.50
N LEU A 269 2.69 16.83 -0.60
CA LEU A 269 2.94 16.87 0.84
C LEU A 269 4.23 16.18 1.26
N ALA A 270 4.65 15.13 0.54
CA ALA A 270 5.91 14.44 0.80
C ALA A 270 7.10 15.39 0.70
N ILE A 271 7.08 16.35 -0.21
CA ILE A 271 8.12 17.38 -0.34
C ILE A 271 8.14 18.27 0.90
N ALA A 272 6.97 18.73 1.36
CA ALA A 272 6.87 19.57 2.55
C ALA A 272 7.35 18.83 3.82
N ILE A 273 6.94 17.58 4.01
CA ILE A 273 7.36 16.75 5.14
C ILE A 273 8.87 16.49 5.09
N LYS A 274 9.42 16.18 3.92
CA LYS A 274 10.86 15.98 3.75
C LYS A 274 11.66 17.26 4.02
N ALA A 275 11.10 18.44 3.72
CA ALA A 275 11.67 19.73 4.07
C ALA A 275 11.53 20.09 5.56
N GLY A 276 10.79 19.29 6.33
CA GLY A 276 10.60 19.50 7.76
C GLY A 276 9.53 20.53 8.10
N ALA A 277 8.53 20.71 7.25
CA ALA A 277 7.43 21.65 7.45
C ALA A 277 6.68 21.38 8.77
N THR A 278 6.28 22.47 9.43
CA THR A 278 5.53 22.43 10.68
C THR A 278 4.02 22.57 10.43
N LYS A 279 3.20 22.21 11.43
CA LYS A 279 1.76 22.47 11.38
C LYS A 279 1.48 23.97 11.21
N ALA A 280 2.31 24.83 11.80
CA ALA A 280 2.19 26.28 11.64
C ALA A 280 2.41 26.70 10.16
N ASP A 281 3.31 26.07 9.43
CA ASP A 281 3.50 26.35 7.99
C ASP A 281 2.27 25.93 7.18
N PHE A 282 1.67 24.79 7.50
CA PHE A 282 0.41 24.35 6.89
C PHE A 282 -0.72 25.34 7.14
N ASP A 283 -0.84 25.86 8.38
CA ASP A 283 -1.88 26.80 8.75
C ASP A 283 -1.70 28.18 8.13
N ALA A 284 -0.46 28.63 8.00
CA ALA A 284 -0.10 29.91 7.38
C ALA A 284 -0.25 29.92 5.85
N THR A 285 -0.22 28.72 5.22
CA THR A 285 -0.34 28.61 3.76
C THR A 285 -1.77 28.91 3.32
N ILE A 286 -1.94 29.89 2.41
CA ILE A 286 -3.26 30.24 1.86
C ILE A 286 -3.75 29.09 0.98
N GLY A 287 -4.96 28.58 1.27
CA GLY A 287 -5.57 27.50 0.52
C GLY A 287 -6.18 27.98 -0.80
N ILE A 288 -6.09 27.13 -1.82
CA ILE A 288 -6.90 27.30 -3.04
C ILE A 288 -8.34 26.97 -2.71
N HIS A 289 -9.29 27.69 -3.29
CA HIS A 289 -10.72 27.42 -3.09
C HIS A 289 -11.44 27.33 -4.45
N PRO A 290 -12.37 26.37 -4.65
CA PRO A 290 -12.74 25.26 -3.76
C PRO A 290 -11.94 23.98 -4.08
N VAL A 291 -11.14 23.48 -3.13
CA VAL A 291 -10.42 22.22 -3.26
C VAL A 291 -10.42 21.42 -1.95
N SER A 292 -10.33 20.10 -2.03
CA SER A 292 -10.36 19.22 -0.85
C SER A 292 -9.15 19.40 0.07
N TYR A 293 -7.99 19.77 -0.46
CA TYR A 293 -6.75 19.99 0.31
C TYR A 293 -6.92 20.95 1.50
N THR A 294 -7.80 21.94 1.43
CA THR A 294 -8.01 22.91 2.52
C THR A 294 -8.42 22.26 3.84
N HIS A 295 -8.98 21.06 3.81
CA HIS A 295 -9.33 20.30 5.02
C HIS A 295 -8.11 19.76 5.78
N LEU A 296 -6.93 19.66 5.18
CA LEU A 296 -5.67 19.36 5.89
C LEU A 296 -5.20 20.49 6.82
N ARG A 297 -5.76 21.69 6.66
CA ARG A 297 -5.55 22.84 7.54
C ARG A 297 -6.52 22.89 8.71
N ALA A 298 -7.49 22.01 8.74
CA ALA A 298 -8.58 22.05 9.72
C ALA A 298 -8.03 21.98 11.16
N HIS A 299 -8.60 22.82 12.03
CA HIS A 299 -8.28 22.86 13.46
C HIS A 299 -9.00 21.77 14.25
N GLU A 300 -9.61 20.80 13.58
CA GLU A 300 -10.34 19.72 14.24
C GLU A 300 -9.35 18.73 14.83
N THR A 301 -9.04 18.91 16.12
CA THR A 301 -8.43 17.86 16.93
C THR A 301 -9.51 16.85 17.23
N SER A 302 -9.31 15.59 16.86
CA SER A 302 -10.14 14.51 17.38
C SER A 302 -9.85 14.39 18.88
N LEU A 303 -10.78 14.83 19.70
CA LEU A 303 -10.78 14.54 21.13
C LEU A 303 -11.11 13.04 21.28
N HIS A 304 -10.11 12.26 21.67
CA HIS A 304 -10.29 10.92 22.20
C HIS A 304 -10.27 10.97 23.72
#